data_690924b673f17280e3cd42011923ff26
#
_entry.id   690924b673f17280e3cd42011923ff26
#
_cell.length_a   1.000
_cell.length_b   1.000
_cell.length_c   1.000
_cell.angle_alpha   90.00
_cell.angle_beta   90.00
_cell.angle_gamma   90.00
#
_symmetry.space_group_name_H-M   'P 1'
#
loop_
_entity.id
_entity.type
_entity.pdbx_description
1 polymer ?
#
loop_
_entity_poly.entity_id
_entity_poly.type
_entity_poly.pdbx_seq_one_letter_code
_entity_poly.pdbx_strand_id
1 'polypeptide(L)'
;VVSAPVAIISPFEQNYWDRFGANFVASIEALTVKPQEVILVTTARVDVPDWWKVVPYWDDRIWPCVNVGVREATAEWCTHLPVDDLMDANFFDGLVLEGDAVNVRGRWNGGLCYGTPDQYQNLLNMRNNGMPGLAVIRRKTWLKIPYRSHKYVDWVHWCEMRSHNVQASFDSRCVWTWVRHDDALTAQSDHQAEQDVINFCGLLKSGRVVPGEDWPPKLAE
;
A
#
# COMPACT_ATOMS: atom_id res chain seq x y z
N VAL A 1 -19.73 -14.14 -11.24
CA VAL A 1 -18.43 -13.55 -11.51
C VAL A 1 -17.52 -13.94 -10.37
N VAL A 2 -16.38 -14.58 -10.66
CA VAL A 2 -15.36 -14.89 -9.65
C VAL A 2 -14.69 -13.56 -9.28
N SER A 3 -14.67 -13.21 -8.00
CA SER A 3 -13.98 -12.03 -7.50
C SER A 3 -12.80 -12.44 -6.61
N ALA A 4 -11.71 -11.68 -6.66
CA ALA A 4 -10.63 -11.82 -5.69
C ALA A 4 -11.11 -11.31 -4.32
N PRO A 5 -10.81 -11.99 -3.20
CA PRO A 5 -11.23 -11.58 -1.86
C PRO A 5 -10.38 -10.39 -1.35
N VAL A 6 -10.23 -9.38 -2.18
CA VAL A 6 -9.36 -8.21 -1.97
C VAL A 6 -10.18 -6.93 -2.04
N ALA A 7 -9.97 -6.02 -1.11
CA ALA A 7 -10.39 -4.63 -1.20
C ALA A 7 -9.25 -3.78 -1.76
N ILE A 8 -9.52 -3.00 -2.81
CA ILE A 8 -8.65 -1.92 -3.26
C ILE A 8 -9.03 -0.66 -2.48
N ILE A 9 -8.04 -0.02 -1.85
CA ILE A 9 -8.23 1.21 -1.08
C ILE A 9 -7.45 2.32 -1.78
N SER A 10 -8.15 3.39 -2.17
CA SER A 10 -7.55 4.53 -2.85
C SER A 10 -7.96 5.85 -2.18
N PRO A 11 -7.04 6.50 -1.45
CA PRO A 11 -7.24 7.85 -0.94
C PRO A 11 -6.78 8.89 -1.97
N PHE A 12 -7.50 10.01 -2.09
CA PHE A 12 -7.12 11.11 -2.98
C PHE A 12 -7.90 12.40 -2.70
N GLU A 13 -7.33 13.52 -3.18
CA GLU A 13 -7.97 14.83 -3.26
C GLU A 13 -8.65 15.06 -4.63
N GLN A 14 -9.48 16.11 -4.73
CA GLN A 14 -10.20 16.45 -5.97
C GLN A 14 -9.26 16.66 -7.15
N ASN A 15 -8.16 17.38 -6.98
CA ASN A 15 -7.18 17.67 -8.03
C ASN A 15 -6.51 16.42 -8.62
N TYR A 16 -6.26 15.41 -7.79
CA TYR A 16 -5.75 14.09 -8.25
C TYR A 16 -6.83 13.32 -9.00
N TRP A 17 -8.08 13.35 -8.52
CA TRP A 17 -9.20 12.74 -9.21
C TRP A 17 -9.43 13.35 -10.60
N ASP A 18 -9.42 14.64 -10.69
CA ASP A 18 -9.64 15.37 -11.96
C ASP A 18 -8.57 15.04 -13.02
N ARG A 19 -7.35 14.68 -12.57
CA ARG A 19 -6.22 14.33 -13.45
C ARG A 19 -6.15 12.85 -13.79
N PHE A 20 -6.38 11.97 -12.84
CA PHE A 20 -6.07 10.55 -12.93
C PHE A 20 -7.31 9.64 -12.81
N GLY A 21 -8.40 10.13 -12.25
CA GLY A 21 -9.57 9.32 -11.90
C GLY A 21 -10.14 8.53 -13.08
N ALA A 22 -10.22 9.12 -14.28
CA ALA A 22 -10.71 8.41 -15.46
C ALA A 22 -9.85 7.19 -15.83
N ASN A 23 -8.52 7.32 -15.77
CA ASN A 23 -7.58 6.22 -16.03
C ASN A 23 -7.63 5.17 -14.93
N PHE A 24 -7.75 5.60 -13.67
CA PHE A 24 -7.92 4.71 -12.53
C PHE A 24 -9.18 3.85 -12.69
N VAL A 25 -10.34 4.47 -12.93
CA VAL A 25 -11.60 3.75 -13.18
C VAL A 25 -11.44 2.77 -14.32
N ALA A 26 -10.88 3.22 -15.45
CA ALA A 26 -10.69 2.35 -16.62
C ALA A 26 -9.78 1.15 -16.30
N SER A 27 -8.71 1.33 -15.50
CA SER A 27 -7.81 0.23 -15.14
C SER A 27 -8.51 -0.81 -14.24
N ILE A 28 -9.33 -0.38 -13.29
CA ILE A 28 -10.09 -1.29 -12.42
C ILE A 28 -11.20 -2.00 -13.21
N GLU A 29 -11.88 -1.27 -14.09
CA GLU A 29 -12.92 -1.87 -14.96
C GLU A 29 -12.35 -2.81 -16.02
N ALA A 30 -11.08 -2.70 -16.37
CA ALA A 30 -10.40 -3.62 -17.29
C ALA A 30 -9.94 -4.93 -16.61
N LEU A 31 -9.95 -5.03 -15.26
CA LEU A 31 -9.53 -6.24 -14.55
C LEU A 31 -10.39 -7.45 -14.96
N THR A 32 -9.76 -8.53 -15.36
CA THR A 32 -10.41 -9.80 -15.74
C THR A 32 -11.05 -10.49 -14.55
N VAL A 33 -10.39 -10.48 -13.40
CA VAL A 33 -10.93 -10.85 -12.09
C VAL A 33 -11.12 -9.59 -11.28
N LYS A 34 -12.37 -9.28 -10.91
CA LYS A 34 -12.68 -8.07 -10.15
C LYS A 34 -12.26 -8.22 -8.68
N PRO A 35 -11.86 -7.12 -7.99
CA PRO A 35 -11.76 -7.13 -6.54
C PRO A 35 -13.14 -7.30 -5.92
N GLN A 36 -13.19 -7.77 -4.69
CA GLN A 36 -14.43 -7.85 -3.92
C GLN A 36 -14.99 -6.45 -3.62
N GLU A 37 -14.11 -5.50 -3.35
CA GLU A 37 -14.46 -4.12 -3.00
C GLU A 37 -13.47 -3.13 -3.63
N VAL A 38 -13.97 -1.96 -4.00
CA VAL A 38 -13.16 -0.74 -4.25
C VAL A 38 -13.64 0.33 -3.28
N ILE A 39 -12.73 0.85 -2.47
CA ILE A 39 -13.03 1.82 -1.41
C ILE A 39 -12.23 3.09 -1.70
N LEU A 40 -12.95 4.13 -2.06
CA LEU A 40 -12.41 5.46 -2.25
C LEU A 40 -12.52 6.24 -0.94
N VAL A 41 -11.42 6.72 -0.41
CA VAL A 41 -11.39 7.53 0.82
C VAL A 41 -11.12 8.97 0.44
N THR A 42 -12.18 9.77 0.35
CA THR A 42 -12.10 11.12 -0.21
C THR A 42 -13.32 11.96 0.14
N THR A 43 -13.15 13.27 0.16
CA THR A 43 -14.24 14.26 0.15
C THR A 43 -14.49 14.84 -1.24
N ALA A 44 -13.78 14.37 -2.26
CA ALA A 44 -13.95 14.77 -3.64
C ALA A 44 -15.31 14.33 -4.20
N ARG A 45 -15.79 15.05 -5.21
CA ARG A 45 -16.95 14.62 -6.00
C ARG A 45 -16.48 13.62 -7.04
N VAL A 46 -17.02 12.41 -6.99
CA VAL A 46 -16.63 11.31 -7.87
C VAL A 46 -17.85 10.75 -8.60
N ASP A 47 -17.65 10.39 -9.85
CA ASP A 47 -18.61 9.60 -10.64
C ASP A 47 -17.96 8.22 -10.87
N VAL A 48 -18.48 7.22 -10.18
CA VAL A 48 -17.92 5.87 -10.15
C VAL A 48 -19.02 4.81 -10.19
N PRO A 49 -18.70 3.55 -10.55
CA PRO A 49 -19.67 2.47 -10.54
C PRO A 49 -20.35 2.31 -9.17
N ASP A 50 -21.67 2.03 -9.16
CA ASP A 50 -22.50 1.92 -7.94
C ASP A 50 -22.01 0.89 -6.94
N TRP A 51 -21.20 -0.09 -7.36
CA TRP A 51 -20.64 -1.13 -6.48
C TRP A 51 -19.37 -0.68 -5.74
N TRP A 52 -18.84 0.51 -6.06
CA TRP A 52 -17.71 1.10 -5.32
C TRP A 52 -18.21 1.82 -4.07
N LYS A 53 -17.45 1.74 -2.99
CA LYS A 53 -17.75 2.43 -1.74
C LYS A 53 -16.97 3.74 -1.67
N VAL A 54 -17.67 4.84 -1.44
CA VAL A 54 -17.04 6.14 -1.16
C VAL A 54 -17.15 6.41 0.34
N VAL A 55 -16.01 6.64 0.98
CA VAL A 55 -15.89 6.98 2.41
C VAL A 55 -15.52 8.45 2.52
N PRO A 56 -16.41 9.32 3.03
CA PRO A 56 -16.18 10.76 3.10
C PRO A 56 -15.23 11.12 4.24
N TYR A 57 -13.94 10.89 4.01
CA TYR A 57 -12.88 11.22 4.94
C TYR A 57 -11.67 11.78 4.19
N TRP A 58 -11.00 12.78 4.77
CA TRP A 58 -9.74 13.30 4.28
C TRP A 58 -8.86 13.78 5.43
N ASP A 59 -7.56 13.53 5.31
CA ASP A 59 -6.48 14.05 6.13
C ASP A 59 -5.35 14.42 5.16
N ASP A 60 -4.70 15.55 5.34
CA ASP A 60 -3.59 16.02 4.48
C ASP A 60 -2.44 15.01 4.38
N ARG A 61 -2.43 14.03 5.26
CA ARG A 61 -1.54 12.87 5.22
C ARG A 61 -2.31 11.67 4.65
N ILE A 62 -1.77 11.07 3.61
CA ILE A 62 -2.45 9.98 2.87
C ILE A 62 -2.70 8.72 3.71
N TRP A 63 -1.79 8.40 4.62
CA TRP A 63 -1.81 7.15 5.40
C TRP A 63 -2.96 7.01 6.39
N PRO A 64 -3.43 8.05 7.10
CA PRO A 64 -4.66 7.93 7.89
C PRO A 64 -5.86 7.59 7.02
N CYS A 65 -5.91 8.12 5.80
CA CYS A 65 -6.98 7.81 4.85
C CYS A 65 -6.94 6.33 4.44
N VAL A 66 -5.74 5.77 4.15
CA VAL A 66 -5.61 4.33 3.87
C VAL A 66 -6.08 3.50 5.05
N ASN A 67 -5.65 3.84 6.28
CA ASN A 67 -6.07 3.11 7.48
C ASN A 67 -7.58 3.18 7.72
N VAL A 68 -8.23 4.32 7.40
CA VAL A 68 -9.69 4.43 7.39
C VAL A 68 -10.29 3.45 6.39
N GLY A 69 -9.80 3.41 5.16
CA GLY A 69 -10.28 2.48 4.14
C GLY A 69 -10.13 1.00 4.56
N VAL A 70 -9.03 0.64 5.22
CA VAL A 70 -8.83 -0.73 5.76
C VAL A 70 -9.85 -1.05 6.86
N ARG A 71 -10.19 -0.10 7.72
CA ARG A 71 -11.24 -0.29 8.74
C ARG A 71 -12.62 -0.51 8.12
N GLU A 72 -12.90 0.20 7.04
CA GLU A 72 -14.17 0.17 6.30
C GLU A 72 -14.33 -1.02 5.36
N ALA A 73 -13.23 -1.73 5.04
CA ALA A 73 -13.26 -2.93 4.22
C ALA A 73 -13.89 -4.11 4.94
N THR A 74 -14.53 -5.01 4.18
CA THR A 74 -15.05 -6.30 4.65
C THR A 74 -14.27 -7.47 4.04
N ALA A 75 -13.57 -7.25 2.94
CA ALA A 75 -12.72 -8.26 2.30
C ALA A 75 -11.62 -8.76 3.25
N GLU A 76 -11.23 -10.02 3.08
CA GLU A 76 -10.17 -10.65 3.89
C GLU A 76 -8.81 -10.01 3.65
N TRP A 77 -8.57 -9.54 2.45
CA TRP A 77 -7.31 -8.94 2.02
C TRP A 77 -7.53 -7.50 1.57
N CYS A 78 -6.53 -6.66 1.75
CA CYS A 78 -6.56 -5.26 1.32
C CYS A 78 -5.29 -4.92 0.54
N THR A 79 -5.41 -4.01 -0.41
CA THR A 79 -4.29 -3.38 -1.09
C THR A 79 -4.53 -1.88 -1.21
N HIS A 80 -3.47 -1.09 -1.02
CA HIS A 80 -3.50 0.34 -1.29
C HIS A 80 -3.07 0.56 -2.74
N LEU A 81 -3.91 1.19 -3.54
CA LEU A 81 -3.60 1.62 -4.89
C LEU A 81 -3.84 3.13 -4.98
N PRO A 82 -2.78 3.95 -5.10
CA PRO A 82 -2.94 5.38 -5.36
C PRO A 82 -3.73 5.64 -6.63
N VAL A 83 -4.51 6.72 -6.68
CA VAL A 83 -5.38 7.04 -7.84
C VAL A 83 -4.58 7.37 -9.11
N ASP A 84 -3.32 7.76 -8.97
CA ASP A 84 -2.37 8.05 -10.04
C ASP A 84 -1.66 6.79 -10.58
N ASP A 85 -1.88 5.62 -9.98
CA ASP A 85 -1.29 4.35 -10.39
C ASP A 85 -2.31 3.43 -11.07
N LEU A 86 -1.82 2.43 -11.80
CA LEU A 86 -2.65 1.52 -12.59
C LEU A 86 -2.36 0.05 -12.26
N MET A 87 -3.37 -0.79 -12.30
CA MET A 87 -3.24 -2.24 -12.27
C MET A 87 -3.30 -2.82 -13.68
N ASP A 88 -2.44 -3.80 -13.98
CA ASP A 88 -2.54 -4.57 -15.22
C ASP A 88 -3.85 -5.39 -15.21
N ALA A 89 -4.49 -5.55 -16.36
CA ALA A 89 -5.82 -6.17 -16.47
C ALA A 89 -5.91 -7.59 -15.85
N ASN A 90 -4.80 -8.31 -15.81
CA ASN A 90 -4.69 -9.64 -15.24
C ASN A 90 -4.12 -9.66 -13.81
N PHE A 91 -4.12 -8.53 -13.10
CA PHE A 91 -3.47 -8.40 -11.79
C PHE A 91 -3.92 -9.49 -10.79
N PHE A 92 -5.21 -9.79 -10.74
CA PHE A 92 -5.73 -10.82 -9.84
C PHE A 92 -5.79 -12.23 -10.46
N ASP A 93 -5.40 -12.39 -11.74
CA ASP A 93 -5.42 -13.69 -12.39
C ASP A 93 -4.34 -14.60 -11.81
N GLY A 94 -4.79 -15.58 -11.05
CA GLY A 94 -3.89 -16.53 -10.41
C GLY A 94 -3.06 -15.94 -9.27
N LEU A 95 -3.44 -14.78 -8.71
CA LEU A 95 -2.85 -14.27 -7.48
C LEU A 95 -2.98 -15.29 -6.36
N VAL A 96 -1.85 -15.70 -5.81
CA VAL A 96 -1.81 -16.65 -4.69
C VAL A 96 -1.72 -15.88 -3.39
N LEU A 97 -2.79 -15.92 -2.61
CA LEU A 97 -2.93 -15.24 -1.33
C LEU A 97 -2.46 -16.17 -0.20
N GLU A 98 -1.16 -16.18 0.04
CA GLU A 98 -0.51 -16.99 1.09
C GLU A 98 0.14 -16.14 2.18
N GLY A 99 0.21 -16.68 3.38
CA GLY A 99 0.76 -15.98 4.54
C GLY A 99 -0.15 -14.86 5.04
N ASP A 100 0.46 -13.74 5.45
CA ASP A 100 -0.23 -12.56 5.96
C ASP A 100 -0.06 -11.34 5.04
N ALA A 101 0.93 -11.35 4.15
CA ALA A 101 1.17 -10.33 3.14
C ALA A 101 1.74 -10.96 1.86
N VAL A 102 1.33 -10.44 0.71
CA VAL A 102 1.87 -10.82 -0.60
C VAL A 102 2.51 -9.60 -1.23
N ASN A 103 3.83 -9.64 -1.41
CA ASN A 103 4.52 -8.62 -2.19
C ASN A 103 4.31 -8.89 -3.68
N VAL A 104 3.92 -7.89 -4.43
CA VAL A 104 3.66 -7.99 -5.87
C VAL A 104 4.67 -7.18 -6.67
N ARG A 105 4.73 -7.43 -7.96
CA ARG A 105 5.66 -6.74 -8.87
C ARG A 105 5.15 -5.35 -9.23
N GLY A 106 6.04 -4.37 -9.19
CA GLY A 106 5.80 -3.03 -9.71
C GLY A 106 6.52 -2.79 -11.02
N ARG A 107 5.96 -1.94 -11.90
CA ARG A 107 6.61 -1.42 -13.09
C ARG A 107 6.94 0.06 -12.88
N TRP A 108 8.23 0.38 -12.96
CA TRP A 108 8.74 1.74 -12.81
C TRP A 108 9.67 2.07 -13.98
N ASN A 109 9.42 3.17 -14.68
CA ASN A 109 10.27 3.64 -15.81
C ASN A 109 10.56 2.54 -16.85
N GLY A 110 9.60 1.67 -17.13
CA GLY A 110 9.75 0.54 -18.05
C GLY A 110 10.49 -0.67 -17.47
N GLY A 111 11.07 -0.57 -16.28
CA GLY A 111 11.67 -1.69 -15.55
C GLY A 111 10.67 -2.33 -14.57
N LEU A 112 10.89 -3.61 -14.29
CA LEU A 112 10.13 -4.33 -13.26
C LEU A 112 10.93 -4.37 -11.96
N CYS A 113 10.28 -4.07 -10.84
CA CYS A 113 10.83 -4.18 -9.50
C CYS A 113 9.90 -5.03 -8.61
N TYR A 114 10.49 -5.78 -7.72
CA TYR A 114 9.77 -6.56 -6.70
C TYR A 114 10.71 -6.88 -5.55
N GLY A 115 10.15 -7.05 -4.37
CA GLY A 115 10.91 -7.55 -3.23
C GLY A 115 11.23 -9.04 -3.38
N THR A 116 12.26 -9.48 -2.69
CA THR A 116 12.62 -10.89 -2.60
C THR A 116 12.55 -11.38 -1.16
N PRO A 117 12.41 -12.70 -0.92
CA PRO A 117 12.47 -13.26 0.43
C PRO A 117 13.72 -12.82 1.19
N ASP A 118 14.89 -12.80 0.54
CA ASP A 118 16.16 -12.40 1.15
C ASP A 118 16.15 -10.92 1.55
N GLN A 119 15.62 -10.05 0.69
CA GLN A 119 15.46 -8.62 1.00
C GLN A 119 14.53 -8.44 2.21
N TYR A 120 13.41 -9.15 2.24
CA TYR A 120 12.49 -9.08 3.38
C TYR A 120 13.14 -9.58 4.68
N GLN A 121 13.88 -10.69 4.64
CA GLN A 121 14.60 -11.20 5.82
C GLN A 121 15.64 -10.21 6.34
N ASN A 122 16.31 -9.47 5.45
CA ASN A 122 17.36 -8.52 5.79
C ASN A 122 16.87 -7.07 5.93
N LEU A 123 15.58 -6.81 5.78
CA LEU A 123 15.02 -5.47 5.61
C LEU A 123 15.40 -4.50 6.74
N LEU A 124 15.42 -4.96 7.99
CA LEU A 124 15.80 -4.14 9.15
C LEU A 124 17.29 -3.74 9.16
N ASN A 125 18.12 -4.34 8.32
CA ASN A 125 19.55 -4.04 8.17
C ASN A 125 19.84 -3.22 6.90
N MET A 126 18.84 -3.02 6.03
CA MET A 126 19.01 -2.29 4.78
C MET A 126 19.02 -0.78 5.03
N ARG A 127 19.71 -0.05 4.14
CA ARG A 127 19.77 1.42 4.14
C ARG A 127 18.93 2.05 3.03
N ASN A 128 18.14 1.26 2.35
CA ASN A 128 17.24 1.69 1.28
C ASN A 128 15.99 0.82 1.29
N ASN A 129 14.92 1.31 0.68
CA ASN A 129 13.69 0.52 0.51
C ASN A 129 13.93 -0.59 -0.52
N GLY A 130 14.11 -1.82 -0.05
CA GLY A 130 14.22 -3.00 -0.90
C GLY A 130 12.88 -3.65 -1.27
N MET A 131 11.77 -3.10 -0.74
CA MET A 131 10.43 -3.64 -0.96
C MET A 131 9.58 -2.64 -1.74
N PRO A 132 8.95 -3.02 -2.86
CA PRO A 132 8.03 -2.13 -3.58
C PRO A 132 6.83 -1.75 -2.73
N GLY A 133 6.27 -0.56 -3.03
CA GLY A 133 5.19 0.04 -2.24
C GLY A 133 3.91 -0.77 -2.21
N LEU A 134 3.57 -1.49 -3.29
CA LEU A 134 2.33 -2.24 -3.34
C LEU A 134 2.46 -3.64 -2.75
N ALA A 135 1.51 -3.95 -1.87
CA ALA A 135 1.33 -5.29 -1.30
C ALA A 135 -0.15 -5.60 -1.16
N VAL A 136 -0.49 -6.88 -1.21
CA VAL A 136 -1.81 -7.37 -0.81
C VAL A 136 -1.67 -7.98 0.58
N ILE A 137 -2.30 -7.38 1.59
CA ILE A 137 -2.07 -7.68 3.00
C ILE A 137 -3.37 -8.15 3.62
N ARG A 138 -3.32 -9.20 4.45
CA ARG A 138 -4.50 -9.60 5.24
C ARG A 138 -5.01 -8.42 6.05
N ARG A 139 -6.30 -8.14 5.94
CA ARG A 139 -6.94 -7.03 6.67
C ARG A 139 -6.64 -7.08 8.18
N LYS A 140 -6.71 -8.25 8.81
CA LYS A 140 -6.38 -8.43 10.24
C LYS A 140 -4.94 -8.03 10.59
N THR A 141 -3.99 -8.27 9.68
CA THR A 141 -2.58 -7.90 9.86
C THR A 141 -2.42 -6.39 9.72
N TRP A 142 -3.05 -5.79 8.71
CA TRP A 142 -3.03 -4.34 8.53
C TRP A 142 -3.68 -3.58 9.69
N LEU A 143 -4.81 -4.07 10.23
CA LEU A 143 -5.45 -3.47 11.41
C LEU A 143 -4.56 -3.54 12.66
N LYS A 144 -3.72 -4.57 12.77
CA LYS A 144 -2.77 -4.74 13.87
C LYS A 144 -1.51 -3.89 13.69
N ILE A 145 -1.07 -3.72 12.46
CA ILE A 145 0.12 -2.96 12.07
C ILE A 145 -0.32 -1.94 11.01
N PRO A 146 -0.94 -0.80 11.42
CA PRO A 146 -1.43 0.20 10.47
C PRO A 146 -0.27 1.00 9.86
N TYR A 147 -0.54 1.69 8.75
CA TYR A 147 0.39 2.66 8.21
C TYR A 147 0.67 3.77 9.22
N ARG A 148 1.96 4.07 9.39
CA ARG A 148 2.39 5.24 10.18
C ARG A 148 2.47 6.49 9.32
N SER A 149 2.32 7.62 9.97
CA SER A 149 2.43 8.94 9.37
C SER A 149 3.88 9.30 9.01
N HIS A 150 4.40 8.71 7.92
CA HIS A 150 5.76 8.94 7.43
C HIS A 150 5.81 9.05 5.90
N LYS A 151 6.76 9.80 5.34
CA LYS A 151 6.92 9.98 3.88
C LYS A 151 7.15 8.65 3.15
N TYR A 152 7.97 7.76 3.71
CA TYR A 152 8.23 6.42 3.18
C TYR A 152 7.36 5.38 3.91
N VAL A 153 6.06 5.58 3.84
CA VAL A 153 5.07 4.77 4.58
C VAL A 153 5.15 3.27 4.26
N ASP A 154 5.39 2.93 3.01
CA ASP A 154 5.56 1.56 2.53
C ASP A 154 6.81 0.90 3.14
N TRP A 155 7.94 1.59 3.14
CA TRP A 155 9.17 1.07 3.74
C TRP A 155 9.01 0.89 5.26
N VAL A 156 8.47 1.88 5.95
CA VAL A 156 8.16 1.81 7.39
C VAL A 156 7.26 0.62 7.68
N HIS A 157 6.19 0.44 6.92
CA HIS A 157 5.22 -0.64 7.12
C HIS A 157 5.84 -2.03 6.93
N TRP A 158 6.64 -2.21 5.87
CA TRP A 158 7.36 -3.46 5.65
C TRP A 158 8.35 -3.77 6.79
N CYS A 159 9.04 -2.75 7.33
CA CYS A 159 9.93 -2.91 8.47
C CYS A 159 9.17 -3.35 9.73
N GLU A 160 8.01 -2.75 10.02
CA GLU A 160 7.16 -3.18 11.13
C GLU A 160 6.64 -4.60 10.94
N MET A 161 6.09 -4.92 9.78
CA MET A 161 5.64 -6.28 9.47
C MET A 161 6.77 -7.30 9.69
N ARG A 162 7.99 -6.99 9.23
CA ARG A 162 9.15 -7.86 9.44
C ARG A 162 9.50 -8.03 10.91
N SER A 163 9.47 -6.95 11.70
CA SER A 163 9.77 -7.00 13.14
C SER A 163 8.75 -7.80 13.95
N HIS A 164 7.51 -7.85 13.47
CA HIS A 164 6.42 -8.65 14.04
C HIS A 164 6.31 -10.07 13.46
N ASN A 165 7.32 -10.52 12.71
CA ASN A 165 7.38 -11.84 12.09
C ASN A 165 6.17 -12.15 11.17
N VAL A 166 5.62 -11.14 10.51
CA VAL A 166 4.58 -11.32 9.51
C VAL A 166 5.08 -12.24 8.41
N GLN A 167 4.28 -13.21 8.02
CA GLN A 167 4.63 -14.15 6.96
C GLN A 167 4.34 -13.49 5.60
N ALA A 168 5.42 -13.15 4.88
CA ALA A 168 5.33 -12.55 3.55
C ALA A 168 5.60 -13.59 2.47
N SER A 169 4.73 -13.65 1.46
CA SER A 169 4.92 -14.36 0.20
C SER A 169 5.21 -13.37 -0.94
N PHE A 170 5.61 -13.88 -2.11
CA PHE A 170 6.09 -13.06 -3.22
C PHE A 170 5.48 -13.58 -4.52
N ASP A 171 4.63 -12.77 -5.17
CA ASP A 171 4.04 -13.11 -6.45
C ASP A 171 4.51 -12.16 -7.55
N SER A 172 5.37 -12.65 -8.42
CA SER A 172 5.94 -11.88 -9.52
C SER A 172 5.06 -11.81 -10.78
N ARG A 173 3.88 -12.44 -10.77
CA ARG A 173 2.93 -12.45 -11.90
C ARG A 173 2.03 -11.22 -11.88
N CYS A 174 1.68 -10.76 -10.69
CA CYS A 174 0.80 -9.61 -10.50
C CYS A 174 1.61 -8.31 -10.67
N VAL A 175 1.21 -7.50 -11.63
CA VAL A 175 1.94 -6.26 -11.97
C VAL A 175 1.03 -5.05 -11.82
N TRP A 176 1.53 -4.05 -11.13
CA TRP A 176 0.97 -2.71 -11.09
C TRP A 176 1.98 -1.70 -11.66
N THR A 177 1.50 -0.56 -12.14
CA THR A 177 2.33 0.42 -12.83
C THR A 177 2.29 1.75 -12.09
N TRP A 178 3.46 2.21 -11.63
CA TRP A 178 3.67 3.58 -11.19
C TRP A 178 3.61 4.53 -12.38
N VAL A 179 2.68 5.46 -12.32
CA VAL A 179 2.60 6.53 -13.32
C VAL A 179 3.42 7.72 -12.82
N ARG A 180 4.56 7.96 -13.49
CA ARG A 180 5.45 9.06 -13.12
C ARG A 180 4.85 10.40 -13.51
N HIS A 181 4.80 11.33 -12.57
CA HIS A 181 4.48 12.75 -12.79
C HIS A 181 5.27 13.62 -11.80
N ASP A 182 5.35 14.93 -12.08
CA ASP A 182 6.26 15.84 -11.35
C ASP A 182 5.87 16.03 -9.88
N ASP A 183 4.59 15.83 -9.53
CA ASP A 183 4.07 15.97 -8.16
C ASP A 183 4.12 14.65 -7.37
N ALA A 184 4.62 13.55 -7.95
CA ALA A 184 4.70 12.28 -7.23
C ALA A 184 5.58 12.41 -5.99
N LEU A 185 5.11 11.94 -4.83
CA LEU A 185 5.85 11.97 -3.56
C LEU A 185 7.23 11.31 -3.68
N THR A 186 7.36 10.33 -4.56
CA THR A 186 8.61 9.62 -4.84
C THR A 186 9.58 10.40 -5.73
N ALA A 187 9.16 11.51 -6.35
CA ALA A 187 10.02 12.32 -7.21
C ALA A 187 11.08 13.10 -6.42
N GLN A 188 10.92 13.23 -5.10
CA GLN A 188 11.82 14.00 -4.24
C GLN A 188 12.49 13.06 -3.22
N SER A 189 13.80 12.85 -3.37
CA SER A 189 14.60 12.21 -2.32
C SER A 189 14.63 13.09 -1.08
N ASP A 190 14.54 12.48 0.11
CA ASP A 190 14.56 13.17 1.39
C ASP A 190 15.48 12.40 2.34
N HIS A 191 16.74 12.83 2.42
CA HIS A 191 17.75 12.19 3.24
C HIS A 191 17.38 12.12 4.73
N GLN A 192 16.67 13.14 5.25
CA GLN A 192 16.22 13.10 6.64
C GLN A 192 15.19 12.00 6.86
N ALA A 193 14.19 11.93 5.98
CA ALA A 193 13.17 10.89 6.06
C ALA A 193 13.76 9.47 5.87
N GLU A 194 14.77 9.31 5.00
CA GLU A 194 15.51 8.04 4.87
C GLU A 194 16.24 7.68 6.17
N GLN A 195 16.94 8.66 6.78
CA GLN A 195 17.65 8.44 8.05
C GLN A 195 16.69 8.11 9.19
N ASP A 196 15.50 8.72 9.19
CA ASP A 196 14.47 8.43 10.19
C ASP A 196 14.01 6.96 10.10
N VAL A 197 13.82 6.41 8.88
CA VAL A 197 13.49 4.98 8.71
C VAL A 197 14.64 4.08 9.17
N ILE A 198 15.89 4.43 8.86
CA ILE A 198 17.06 3.67 9.33
C ILE A 198 17.12 3.64 10.87
N ASN A 199 16.90 4.77 11.52
CA ASN A 199 16.84 4.87 12.97
C ASN A 199 15.67 4.04 13.52
N PHE A 200 14.53 4.10 12.87
CA PHE A 200 13.34 3.32 13.22
C PHE A 200 13.61 1.80 13.15
N CYS A 201 14.33 1.32 12.13
CA CYS A 201 14.75 -0.08 12.06
C CYS A 201 15.59 -0.48 13.29
N GLY A 202 16.43 0.42 13.80
CA GLY A 202 17.16 0.21 15.06
C GLY A 202 16.25 0.04 16.27
N LEU A 203 15.18 0.87 16.35
CA LEU A 203 14.17 0.77 17.42
C LEU A 203 13.36 -0.53 17.30
N LEU A 204 12.97 -0.93 16.09
CA LEU A 204 12.26 -2.19 15.85
C LEU A 204 13.06 -3.42 16.32
N LYS A 205 14.39 -3.42 16.09
CA LYS A 205 15.27 -4.49 16.58
C LYS A 205 15.30 -4.60 18.11
N SER A 206 15.06 -3.50 18.83
CA SER A 206 14.97 -3.53 20.29
C SER A 206 13.69 -4.20 20.81
N GLY A 207 12.69 -4.43 19.97
CA GLY A 207 11.39 -4.98 20.32
C GLY A 207 10.48 -4.03 21.12
N ARG A 208 10.87 -2.75 21.26
CA ARG A 208 10.15 -1.78 22.10
C ARG A 208 9.14 -0.92 21.38
N VAL A 209 9.07 -0.99 20.04
CA VAL A 209 8.12 -0.20 19.26
C VAL A 209 6.71 -0.73 19.45
N VAL A 210 5.79 0.14 19.85
CA VAL A 210 4.37 -0.18 19.96
C VAL A 210 3.73 0.05 18.58
N PRO A 211 2.97 -0.92 18.02
CA PRO A 211 2.22 -0.71 16.78
C PRO A 211 1.25 0.48 16.91
N GLY A 212 1.14 1.29 15.85
CA GLY A 212 0.27 2.47 15.85
C GLY A 212 0.46 3.34 14.62
N GLU A 213 -0.33 4.41 14.52
CA GLU A 213 -0.32 5.34 13.37
C GLU A 213 0.60 6.55 13.58
N ASP A 214 1.07 6.77 14.81
CA ASP A 214 1.87 7.95 15.15
C ASP A 214 3.32 7.87 14.62
N TRP A 215 3.86 9.04 14.27
CA TRP A 215 5.28 9.24 14.04
C TRP A 215 5.76 10.47 14.83
N PRO A 216 6.85 10.42 15.58
CA PRO A 216 7.66 9.21 15.87
C PRO A 216 6.90 8.14 16.66
N PRO A 217 7.34 6.86 16.58
CA PRO A 217 6.63 5.76 17.24
C PRO A 217 6.68 5.87 18.77
N LYS A 218 5.63 5.42 19.43
CA LYS A 218 5.65 5.21 20.87
C LYS A 218 6.50 3.98 21.21
N LEU A 219 7.22 4.04 22.31
CA LEU A 219 8.01 2.92 22.82
C LEU A 219 7.32 2.31 24.05
N ALA A 220 7.38 0.97 24.16
CA ALA A 220 6.98 0.29 25.39
C ALA A 220 7.95 0.63 26.51
N GLU A 221 7.45 0.79 27.73
CA GLU A 221 8.20 1.01 28.96
C GLU A 221 9.06 -0.20 29.33
#